data_fe1a3c1ed592fa9432df082bebf8f9ba
#
_entry.id   fe1a3c1ed592fa9432df082bebf8f9ba
#
_cell.length_a   1.000
_cell.length_b   1.000
_cell.length_c   1.000
_cell.angle_alpha   90.00
_cell.angle_beta   90.00
_cell.angle_gamma   90.00
#
_symmetry.space_group_name_H-M   'P 1'
#
loop_
_entity.id
_entity.type
_entity.pdbx_description
1 polymer ?
#
loop_
_entity_poly.entity_id
_entity_poly.type
_entity_poly.pdbx_seq_one_letter_code
_entity_poly.pdbx_strand_id
1 'polypeptide(L)'
;MWLYYTRLAWLSLKRHPLLSLLMSGAIALGIGAAMTTITINYLMSADPIPEKSDRLFYVQLDNWSPNEPYDEPNEPPDQLTYTDATALKAQAPAQLQTALAQSGGVIEPQGLGKEPFLARLRLTHNDFFTMFNAPFLYGQGWSDSADETGDRSIVLSKSANEEIFAGENSVGRTVRLEGKEFRVVGVLDEWVLKPRFYDVTTGAFNEMEDAYLPFKLKETMELPNSGNTNCWKMPEGEGFKSFLTSECVNFQFWVQLDSA
;
A
#
# COMPACT_ATOMS: atom_id res chain seq x y z
N MET A 1 -22.16 -49.76 29.42
CA MET A 1 -23.18 -48.85 28.89
C MET A 1 -22.73 -48.08 27.65
N TRP A 2 -21.56 -47.48 27.60
CA TRP A 2 -21.07 -46.73 26.44
C TRP A 2 -21.05 -47.52 25.12
N LEU A 3 -20.54 -48.72 25.11
CA LEU A 3 -20.50 -49.64 23.92
C LEU A 3 -21.88 -49.98 23.35
N TYR A 4 -22.88 -50.03 24.18
CA TYR A 4 -24.27 -50.25 23.76
C TYR A 4 -24.84 -49.02 23.03
N TYR A 5 -24.62 -47.82 23.59
CA TYR A 5 -25.09 -46.57 22.98
C TYR A 5 -24.35 -46.24 21.67
N THR A 6 -23.06 -46.50 21.59
CA THR A 6 -22.30 -46.33 20.33
C THR A 6 -22.79 -47.27 19.23
N ARG A 7 -23.11 -48.53 19.57
CA ARG A 7 -23.68 -49.48 18.62
C ARG A 7 -25.07 -49.08 18.14
N LEU A 8 -25.93 -48.56 19.02
CA LEU A 8 -27.26 -48.05 18.65
C LEU A 8 -27.15 -46.82 17.76
N ALA A 9 -26.27 -45.90 18.06
CA ALA A 9 -26.02 -44.72 17.23
C ALA A 9 -25.54 -45.12 15.83
N TRP A 10 -24.62 -46.07 15.72
CA TRP A 10 -24.13 -46.57 14.45
C TRP A 10 -25.25 -47.25 13.61
N LEU A 11 -26.13 -48.01 14.23
CA LEU A 11 -27.26 -48.61 13.57
C LEU A 11 -28.28 -47.58 13.09
N SER A 12 -28.52 -46.52 13.87
CA SER A 12 -29.40 -45.39 13.50
C SER A 12 -28.86 -44.65 12.30
N LEU A 13 -27.53 -44.33 12.27
CA LEU A 13 -26.85 -43.71 11.13
C LEU A 13 -27.01 -44.51 9.84
N LYS A 14 -26.84 -45.82 9.93
CA LYS A 14 -27.01 -46.74 8.78
C LYS A 14 -28.46 -46.83 8.28
N ARG A 15 -29.44 -46.63 9.17
CA ARG A 15 -30.86 -46.71 8.83
C ARG A 15 -31.38 -45.45 8.10
N HIS A 16 -30.75 -44.28 8.34
CA HIS A 16 -31.12 -43.04 7.72
C HIS A 16 -29.91 -42.30 7.12
N PRO A 17 -29.23 -42.86 6.10
CA PRO A 17 -27.96 -42.33 5.63
C PRO A 17 -28.09 -40.93 5.01
N LEU A 18 -29.20 -40.68 4.29
CA LEU A 18 -29.41 -39.38 3.66
C LEU A 18 -29.61 -38.26 4.70
N LEU A 19 -30.39 -38.52 5.75
CA LEU A 19 -30.59 -37.54 6.83
C LEU A 19 -29.31 -37.28 7.61
N SER A 20 -28.55 -38.33 7.91
CA SER A 20 -27.26 -38.21 8.58
C SER A 20 -26.24 -37.42 7.75
N LEU A 21 -26.21 -37.66 6.43
CA LEU A 21 -25.36 -36.90 5.51
C LEU A 21 -25.75 -35.41 5.47
N LEU A 22 -27.03 -35.12 5.36
CA LEU A 22 -27.52 -33.72 5.37
C LEU A 22 -27.21 -33.01 6.67
N MET A 23 -27.43 -33.65 7.81
CA MET A 23 -27.08 -33.06 9.12
C MET A 23 -25.60 -32.84 9.28
N SER A 24 -24.76 -33.82 8.94
CA SER A 24 -23.31 -33.69 9.02
C SER A 24 -22.79 -32.62 8.04
N GLY A 25 -23.38 -32.57 6.83
CA GLY A 25 -23.06 -31.56 5.84
C GLY A 25 -23.40 -30.13 6.31
N ALA A 26 -24.56 -29.95 6.91
CA ALA A 26 -24.97 -28.66 7.48
C ALA A 26 -24.04 -28.20 8.61
N ILE A 27 -23.66 -29.11 9.50
CA ILE A 27 -22.70 -28.82 10.59
C ILE A 27 -21.33 -28.49 10.00
N ALA A 28 -20.86 -29.28 9.03
CA ALA A 28 -19.56 -29.04 8.38
C ALA A 28 -19.51 -27.68 7.68
N LEU A 29 -20.57 -27.29 6.98
CA LEU A 29 -20.67 -25.96 6.35
C LEU A 29 -20.69 -24.84 7.40
N GLY A 30 -21.43 -25.01 8.49
CA GLY A 30 -21.45 -24.03 9.58
C GLY A 30 -20.09 -23.84 10.25
N ILE A 31 -19.41 -24.94 10.56
CA ILE A 31 -18.05 -24.89 11.13
C ILE A 31 -17.07 -24.30 10.11
N GLY A 32 -17.14 -24.72 8.85
CA GLY A 32 -16.29 -24.19 7.79
C GLY A 32 -16.44 -22.68 7.62
N ALA A 33 -17.66 -22.16 7.56
CA ALA A 33 -17.93 -20.73 7.46
C ALA A 33 -17.40 -19.99 8.70
N ALA A 34 -17.67 -20.47 9.90
CA ALA A 34 -17.20 -19.86 11.14
C ALA A 34 -15.67 -19.81 11.22
N MET A 35 -14.99 -20.92 10.89
CA MET A 35 -13.53 -20.99 10.88
C MET A 35 -12.93 -20.04 9.84
N THR A 36 -13.51 -19.94 8.65
CA THR A 36 -13.06 -18.99 7.62
C THR A 36 -13.16 -17.56 8.13
N THR A 37 -14.29 -17.17 8.70
CA THR A 37 -14.50 -15.82 9.24
C THR A 37 -13.53 -15.50 10.36
N ILE A 38 -13.32 -16.42 11.31
CA ILE A 38 -12.38 -16.25 12.42
C ILE A 38 -10.94 -16.12 11.89
N THR A 39 -10.55 -16.97 10.92
CA THR A 39 -9.21 -16.94 10.34
C THR A 39 -8.95 -15.63 9.60
N ILE A 40 -9.90 -15.16 8.78
CA ILE A 40 -9.78 -13.88 8.09
C ILE A 40 -9.67 -12.74 9.10
N ASN A 41 -10.56 -12.71 10.11
CA ASN A 41 -10.50 -11.68 11.16
C ASN A 41 -9.15 -11.69 11.89
N TYR A 42 -8.64 -12.85 12.25
CA TYR A 42 -7.34 -12.99 12.92
C TYR A 42 -6.20 -12.47 12.05
N LEU A 43 -6.17 -12.83 10.75
CA LEU A 43 -5.14 -12.37 9.81
C LEU A 43 -5.21 -10.86 9.57
N MET A 44 -6.43 -10.29 9.48
CA MET A 44 -6.62 -8.84 9.29
C MET A 44 -6.33 -8.02 10.54
N SER A 45 -6.46 -8.61 11.72
CA SER A 45 -6.18 -7.95 13.00
C SER A 45 -4.73 -8.12 13.46
N ALA A 46 -3.92 -8.88 12.72
CA ALA A 46 -2.52 -9.06 13.06
C ALA A 46 -1.76 -7.74 12.88
N ASP A 47 -0.95 -7.39 13.87
CA ASP A 47 -0.06 -6.24 13.79
C ASP A 47 1.10 -6.56 12.82
N PRO A 48 1.23 -5.82 11.70
CA PRO A 48 2.23 -6.11 10.69
C PRO A 48 3.65 -5.72 11.10
N ILE A 49 3.80 -4.78 12.05
CA ILE A 49 5.11 -4.31 12.54
C ILE A 49 5.05 -4.10 14.07
N PRO A 50 4.92 -5.18 14.87
CA PRO A 50 4.67 -5.07 16.30
C PRO A 50 5.75 -4.31 17.09
N GLU A 51 6.98 -4.27 16.58
CA GLU A 51 8.09 -3.54 17.21
C GLU A 51 8.01 -2.01 17.02
N LYS A 52 7.12 -1.51 16.18
CA LYS A 52 6.99 -0.07 15.85
C LYS A 52 5.55 0.44 15.85
N SER A 53 4.56 -0.40 15.92
CA SER A 53 3.16 -0.04 15.77
C SER A 53 2.68 0.99 16.78
N ASP A 54 3.26 1.01 17.98
CA ASP A 54 3.00 2.00 19.03
C ASP A 54 3.58 3.39 18.74
N ARG A 55 4.43 3.51 17.72
CA ARG A 55 5.13 4.74 17.34
C ARG A 55 4.83 5.20 15.92
N LEU A 56 4.10 4.41 15.15
CA LEU A 56 3.69 4.74 13.78
C LEU A 56 2.27 5.31 13.77
N PHE A 57 2.13 6.52 13.27
CA PHE A 57 0.84 7.20 13.23
C PHE A 57 0.52 7.66 11.81
N TYR A 58 -0.71 7.37 11.41
CA TYR A 58 -1.33 7.94 10.22
C TYR A 58 -1.88 9.32 10.57
N VAL A 59 -1.55 10.32 9.78
CA VAL A 59 -1.96 11.71 10.04
C VAL A 59 -3.18 12.06 9.21
N GLN A 60 -4.23 12.48 9.88
CA GLN A 60 -5.44 13.04 9.28
C GLN A 60 -5.57 14.52 9.68
N LEU A 61 -6.06 15.34 8.77
CA LEU A 61 -6.37 16.74 9.01
C LEU A 61 -7.81 17.02 8.56
N ASP A 62 -8.49 17.85 9.32
CA ASP A 62 -9.79 18.38 8.90
C ASP A 62 -9.59 19.51 7.89
N ASN A 63 -9.30 19.11 6.66
CA ASN A 63 -9.07 19.99 5.50
C ASN A 63 -10.23 19.92 4.48
N TRP A 64 -11.41 19.50 4.93
CA TRP A 64 -12.61 19.39 4.10
C TRP A 64 -13.43 20.67 4.10
N SER A 65 -14.60 20.64 3.48
CA SER A 65 -15.51 21.77 3.40
C SER A 65 -15.89 22.30 4.79
N PRO A 66 -15.85 23.62 5.03
CA PRO A 66 -16.29 24.18 6.30
C PRO A 66 -17.81 24.09 6.52
N ASN A 67 -18.57 23.71 5.50
CA ASN A 67 -20.04 23.69 5.54
C ASN A 67 -20.65 22.28 5.53
N GLU A 68 -19.88 21.29 5.13
CA GLU A 68 -20.34 19.89 4.98
C GLU A 68 -19.27 18.93 5.49
N PRO A 69 -19.62 17.89 6.27
CA PRO A 69 -18.66 16.89 6.71
C PRO A 69 -18.15 16.06 5.52
N TYR A 70 -17.03 15.38 5.71
CA TYR A 70 -16.50 14.46 4.70
C TYR A 70 -17.41 13.24 4.50
N ASP A 71 -17.73 12.57 5.58
CA ASP A 71 -18.66 11.42 5.63
C ASP A 71 -19.59 11.59 6.83
N GLU A 72 -19.10 11.43 8.07
CA GLU A 72 -19.87 11.68 9.29
C GLU A 72 -19.43 13.00 9.97
N PRO A 73 -20.30 13.60 10.81
CA PRO A 73 -19.95 14.80 11.56
C PRO A 73 -18.69 14.59 12.42
N ASN A 74 -17.70 15.46 12.28
CA ASN A 74 -16.39 15.45 12.95
C ASN A 74 -15.44 14.33 12.50
N GLU A 75 -15.69 13.69 11.38
CA GLU A 75 -14.76 12.76 10.75
C GLU A 75 -13.94 13.47 9.68
N PRO A 76 -12.62 13.59 9.86
CA PRO A 76 -11.75 14.20 8.86
C PRO A 76 -11.58 13.27 7.65
N PRO A 77 -11.21 13.79 6.47
CA PRO A 77 -10.85 12.97 5.33
C PRO A 77 -9.75 11.96 5.65
N ASP A 78 -9.83 10.79 5.02
CA ASP A 78 -8.78 9.77 5.12
C ASP A 78 -7.47 10.19 4.45
N GLN A 79 -7.48 11.25 3.65
CA GLN A 79 -6.36 11.68 2.85
C GLN A 79 -6.16 13.20 2.99
N LEU A 80 -4.98 13.64 2.60
CA LEU A 80 -4.55 15.03 2.66
C LEU A 80 -4.51 15.66 1.25
N THR A 81 -4.47 16.99 1.20
CA THR A 81 -4.09 17.72 0.00
C THR A 81 -2.57 17.63 -0.22
N TYR A 82 -2.10 17.94 -1.43
CA TYR A 82 -0.66 18.05 -1.71
C TYR A 82 0.00 19.15 -0.84
N THR A 83 -0.70 20.24 -0.66
CA THR A 83 -0.22 21.38 0.16
C THR A 83 -0.03 20.95 1.61
N ASP A 84 -0.99 20.24 2.21
CA ASP A 84 -0.89 19.74 3.58
C ASP A 84 0.26 18.74 3.73
N ALA A 85 0.34 17.75 2.83
CA ALA A 85 1.39 16.74 2.88
C ALA A 85 2.80 17.34 2.78
N THR A 86 2.98 18.37 1.93
CA THR A 86 4.27 19.06 1.80
C THR A 86 4.56 19.98 2.98
N ALA A 87 3.55 20.64 3.54
CA ALA A 87 3.70 21.49 4.73
C ALA A 87 4.04 20.65 5.97
N LEU A 88 3.39 19.51 6.16
CA LEU A 88 3.71 18.58 7.23
C LEU A 88 5.16 18.08 7.11
N LYS A 89 5.61 17.64 5.93
CA LYS A 89 7.00 17.20 5.72
C LYS A 89 8.01 18.29 6.08
N ALA A 90 7.69 19.55 5.82
CA ALA A 90 8.59 20.67 6.11
C ALA A 90 8.59 21.11 7.59
N GLN A 91 7.52 20.87 8.33
CA GLN A 91 7.30 21.49 9.65
C GLN A 91 7.04 20.52 10.79
N ALA A 92 6.65 19.27 10.53
CA ALA A 92 6.34 18.32 11.60
C ALA A 92 7.63 17.87 12.32
N PRO A 93 7.64 17.91 13.66
CA PRO A 93 8.80 17.49 14.46
C PRO A 93 8.77 15.99 14.73
N ALA A 94 8.83 15.16 13.69
CA ALA A 94 8.84 13.71 13.82
C ALA A 94 10.24 13.15 13.54
N GLN A 95 10.55 11.99 14.13
CA GLN A 95 11.83 11.30 13.91
C GLN A 95 11.97 10.88 12.44
N LEU A 96 10.95 10.19 11.92
CA LEU A 96 10.82 9.83 10.52
C LEU A 96 9.43 10.24 10.04
N GLN A 97 9.33 10.63 8.78
CA GLN A 97 8.06 11.07 8.23
C GLN A 97 8.01 10.93 6.71
N THR A 98 6.88 10.50 6.19
CA THR A 98 6.71 10.29 4.76
C THR A 98 5.33 10.66 4.27
N ALA A 99 5.28 11.38 3.16
CA ALA A 99 4.09 11.50 2.34
C ALA A 99 4.05 10.35 1.34
N LEU A 100 2.86 9.89 1.01
CA LEU A 100 2.62 8.81 0.07
C LEU A 100 1.64 9.26 -1.01
N ALA A 101 1.97 8.93 -2.27
CA ALA A 101 1.06 9.06 -3.39
C ALA A 101 1.15 7.84 -4.30
N GLN A 102 0.02 7.39 -4.82
CA GLN A 102 0.02 6.40 -5.89
C GLN A 102 0.07 7.08 -7.26
N SER A 103 0.71 6.40 -8.20
CA SER A 103 0.75 6.79 -9.59
C SER A 103 0.88 5.54 -10.48
N GLY A 104 0.75 5.74 -11.78
CA GLY A 104 1.13 4.79 -12.80
C GLY A 104 2.10 5.43 -13.76
N GLY A 105 2.90 4.61 -14.43
CA GLY A 105 3.80 5.07 -15.48
C GLY A 105 4.34 3.90 -16.31
N VAL A 106 4.72 4.18 -17.54
CA VAL A 106 5.24 3.17 -18.45
C VAL A 106 6.73 2.96 -18.21
N ILE A 107 7.09 1.76 -17.79
CA ILE A 107 8.49 1.33 -17.76
C ILE A 107 8.84 0.69 -19.10
N GLU A 108 9.96 1.15 -19.67
CA GLU A 108 10.54 0.64 -20.91
C GLU A 108 11.80 -0.15 -20.57
N PRO A 109 11.73 -1.50 -20.49
CA PRO A 109 12.93 -2.32 -20.26
C PRO A 109 13.93 -2.18 -21.41
N GLN A 110 15.21 -2.04 -21.10
CA GLN A 110 16.24 -2.00 -22.11
C GLN A 110 16.61 -3.44 -22.54
N GLY A 111 16.60 -3.72 -23.83
CA GLY A 111 16.99 -5.01 -24.40
C GLY A 111 16.05 -5.48 -25.51
N LEU A 112 16.60 -6.36 -26.38
CA LEU A 112 15.84 -6.95 -27.49
C LEU A 112 14.74 -7.88 -26.96
N GLY A 113 13.49 -7.63 -27.40
CA GLY A 113 12.36 -8.50 -27.14
C GLY A 113 11.61 -8.26 -25.82
N LYS A 114 11.91 -7.19 -25.10
CA LYS A 114 11.15 -6.79 -23.92
C LYS A 114 10.15 -5.69 -24.30
N GLU A 115 8.90 -5.87 -23.92
CA GLU A 115 7.85 -4.90 -24.18
C GLU A 115 7.70 -3.92 -23.01
N PRO A 116 7.36 -2.64 -23.28
CA PRO A 116 6.97 -1.69 -22.25
C PRO A 116 5.74 -2.17 -21.48
N PHE A 117 5.69 -1.91 -20.20
CA PHE A 117 4.54 -2.24 -19.35
C PHE A 117 4.14 -1.08 -18.44
N LEU A 118 2.87 -1.04 -18.06
CA LEU A 118 2.36 -0.07 -17.11
C LEU A 118 2.70 -0.52 -15.69
N ALA A 119 3.58 0.22 -15.03
CA ALA A 119 4.01 -0.02 -13.68
C ALA A 119 3.17 0.73 -12.65
N ARG A 120 2.91 0.10 -11.52
CA ARG A 120 2.35 0.74 -10.33
C ARG A 120 3.46 1.43 -9.57
N LEU A 121 3.32 2.72 -9.37
CA LEU A 121 4.34 3.56 -8.78
C LEU A 121 3.89 4.05 -7.39
N ARG A 122 4.80 4.05 -6.44
CA ARG A 122 4.67 4.73 -5.16
C ARG A 122 5.65 5.90 -5.11
N LEU A 123 5.13 7.11 -4.95
CA LEU A 123 5.93 8.28 -4.66
C LEU A 123 5.95 8.46 -3.14
N THR A 124 7.17 8.57 -2.60
CA THR A 124 7.38 8.58 -1.15
C THR A 124 8.71 9.26 -0.81
N HIS A 125 9.00 9.43 0.49
CA HIS A 125 10.31 9.85 0.97
C HIS A 125 11.15 8.64 1.37
N ASN A 126 12.46 8.81 1.46
CA ASN A 126 13.38 7.76 1.86
C ASN A 126 13.05 7.11 3.21
N ASP A 127 12.50 7.88 4.15
CA ASP A 127 12.05 7.42 5.46
C ASP A 127 11.07 6.23 5.39
N PHE A 128 10.28 6.14 4.31
CA PHE A 128 9.32 5.07 4.06
C PHE A 128 9.90 3.68 4.27
N PHE A 129 11.07 3.43 3.70
CA PHE A 129 11.69 2.10 3.75
C PHE A 129 12.07 1.70 5.18
N THR A 130 12.56 2.65 5.96
CA THR A 130 12.89 2.43 7.37
C THR A 130 11.63 2.32 8.23
N MET A 131 10.65 3.20 8.03
CA MET A 131 9.40 3.23 8.80
C MET A 131 8.64 1.91 8.68
N PHE A 132 8.54 1.37 7.49
CA PHE A 132 7.74 0.18 7.19
C PHE A 132 8.55 -1.10 7.05
N ASN A 133 9.83 -1.09 7.47
CA ASN A 133 10.72 -2.26 7.40
C ASN A 133 10.77 -2.91 6.02
N ALA A 134 10.80 -2.10 4.96
CA ALA A 134 10.89 -2.63 3.60
C ALA A 134 12.22 -3.38 3.40
N PRO A 135 12.21 -4.67 3.07
CA PRO A 135 13.42 -5.46 2.96
C PRO A 135 14.13 -5.17 1.63
N PHE A 136 15.43 -4.92 1.65
CA PHE A 136 16.23 -4.78 0.44
C PHE A 136 16.96 -6.08 0.10
N LEU A 137 16.83 -6.51 -1.16
CA LEU A 137 17.63 -7.60 -1.72
C LEU A 137 18.98 -7.07 -2.21
N TYR A 138 18.97 -5.90 -2.87
CA TYR A 138 20.15 -5.21 -3.36
C TYR A 138 20.05 -3.71 -3.08
N GLY A 139 21.18 -3.08 -2.74
CA GLY A 139 21.25 -1.64 -2.53
C GLY A 139 20.48 -1.16 -1.31
N GLN A 140 19.91 0.03 -1.44
CA GLN A 140 19.17 0.71 -0.37
C GLN A 140 18.26 1.78 -0.96
N GLY A 141 17.52 2.53 -0.12
CA GLY A 141 16.79 3.72 -0.53
C GLY A 141 17.72 4.82 -1.08
N TRP A 142 17.13 5.87 -1.58
CA TRP A 142 17.88 7.05 -2.05
C TRP A 142 18.32 7.94 -0.89
N SER A 143 19.09 8.98 -1.17
CA SER A 143 19.53 9.95 -0.15
C SER A 143 18.46 11.00 0.16
N ASP A 144 18.54 11.63 1.33
CA ASP A 144 17.64 12.73 1.70
C ASP A 144 17.72 13.90 0.71
N SER A 145 18.91 14.16 0.14
CA SER A 145 19.06 15.16 -0.91
C SER A 145 18.28 14.81 -2.19
N ALA A 146 18.09 13.53 -2.49
CA ALA A 146 17.25 13.10 -3.62
C ALA A 146 15.76 13.35 -3.36
N ASP A 147 15.31 13.25 -2.10
CA ASP A 147 13.96 13.65 -1.71
C ASP A 147 13.69 15.13 -1.98
N GLU A 148 14.65 15.98 -1.62
CA GLU A 148 14.53 17.44 -1.77
C GLU A 148 14.60 17.88 -3.24
N THR A 149 15.51 17.33 -4.00
CA THR A 149 15.76 17.74 -5.40
C THR A 149 14.83 17.02 -6.40
N GLY A 150 14.24 15.89 -6.03
CA GLY A 150 13.53 15.02 -6.96
C GLY A 150 14.47 14.36 -7.95
N ASP A 151 15.59 13.82 -7.45
CA ASP A 151 16.53 13.07 -8.27
C ASP A 151 15.86 11.84 -8.89
N ARG A 152 16.24 11.49 -10.10
CA ARG A 152 15.69 10.34 -10.83
C ARG A 152 16.28 9.02 -10.33
N SER A 153 16.12 8.80 -9.05
CA SER A 153 16.42 7.54 -8.38
C SER A 153 15.16 6.67 -8.33
N ILE A 154 15.32 5.35 -8.50
CA ILE A 154 14.24 4.39 -8.45
C ILE A 154 14.64 3.18 -7.61
N VAL A 155 13.72 2.72 -6.76
CA VAL A 155 13.80 1.43 -6.09
C VAL A 155 12.78 0.52 -6.75
N LEU A 156 13.22 -0.65 -7.21
CA LEU A 156 12.36 -1.63 -7.87
C LEU A 156 11.85 -2.66 -6.87
N SER A 157 10.67 -3.19 -7.09
CA SER A 157 10.24 -4.43 -6.45
C SER A 157 11.05 -5.61 -7.01
N LYS A 158 11.05 -6.73 -6.28
CA LYS A 158 11.68 -7.97 -6.76
C LYS A 158 11.11 -8.42 -8.11
N SER A 159 9.78 -8.41 -8.23
CA SER A 159 9.09 -8.81 -9.47
C SER A 159 9.43 -7.91 -10.65
N ALA A 160 9.44 -6.59 -10.46
CA ALA A 160 9.84 -5.66 -11.51
C ALA A 160 11.31 -5.84 -11.91
N ASN A 161 12.20 -6.08 -10.94
CA ASN A 161 13.60 -6.38 -11.22
C ASN A 161 13.78 -7.71 -11.98
N GLU A 162 12.99 -8.73 -11.66
CA GLU A 162 12.98 -9.99 -12.39
C GLU A 162 12.54 -9.78 -13.85
N GLU A 163 11.49 -8.98 -14.07
CA GLU A 163 10.98 -8.68 -15.40
C GLU A 163 11.97 -7.85 -16.23
N ILE A 164 12.56 -6.79 -15.63
CA ILE A 164 13.43 -5.86 -16.32
C ILE A 164 14.86 -6.41 -16.49
N PHE A 165 15.42 -7.02 -15.43
CA PHE A 165 16.82 -7.38 -15.32
C PHE A 165 17.06 -8.88 -15.06
N ALA A 166 16.04 -9.73 -15.20
CA ALA A 166 16.10 -11.18 -14.98
C ALA A 166 16.60 -11.55 -13.57
N GLY A 167 16.29 -10.74 -12.55
CA GLY A 167 16.66 -10.98 -11.15
C GLY A 167 18.09 -10.64 -10.79
N GLU A 168 18.92 -10.19 -11.75
CA GLU A 168 20.30 -9.77 -11.47
C GLU A 168 20.33 -8.53 -10.57
N ASN A 169 21.47 -8.32 -9.91
CA ASN A 169 21.70 -7.06 -9.19
C ASN A 169 21.75 -5.89 -10.19
N SER A 170 20.70 -5.09 -10.18
CA SER A 170 20.52 -3.96 -11.08
C SER A 170 20.95 -2.61 -10.49
N VAL A 171 21.45 -2.56 -9.26
CA VAL A 171 21.90 -1.31 -8.61
C VAL A 171 22.97 -0.63 -9.45
N GLY A 172 22.77 0.65 -9.73
CA GLY A 172 23.61 1.46 -10.61
C GLY A 172 23.27 1.40 -12.10
N ARG A 173 22.42 0.45 -12.53
CA ARG A 173 21.88 0.39 -13.90
C ARG A 173 20.78 1.42 -14.11
N THR A 174 20.46 1.66 -15.37
CA THR A 174 19.42 2.62 -15.77
C THR A 174 18.18 1.90 -16.28
N VAL A 175 17.02 2.43 -15.94
CA VAL A 175 15.71 2.03 -16.49
C VAL A 175 15.01 3.28 -17.03
N ARG A 176 14.24 3.15 -18.09
CA ARG A 176 13.42 4.26 -18.60
C ARG A 176 12.00 4.18 -18.04
N LEU A 177 11.55 5.29 -17.49
CA LEU A 177 10.19 5.49 -17.00
C LEU A 177 9.64 6.78 -17.61
N GLU A 178 8.50 6.71 -18.28
CA GLU A 178 7.89 7.85 -18.99
C GLU A 178 8.90 8.56 -19.91
N GLY A 179 9.70 7.77 -20.65
CA GLY A 179 10.71 8.27 -21.57
C GLY A 179 11.94 8.91 -20.92
N LYS A 180 12.02 8.97 -19.58
CA LYS A 180 13.16 9.54 -18.84
C LYS A 180 14.00 8.44 -18.18
N GLU A 181 15.31 8.64 -18.10
CA GLU A 181 16.21 7.69 -17.47
C GLU A 181 16.21 7.85 -15.95
N PHE A 182 16.10 6.71 -15.25
CA PHE A 182 16.16 6.58 -13.81
C PHE A 182 17.30 5.64 -13.43
N ARG A 183 18.03 6.01 -12.39
CA ARG A 183 19.08 5.16 -11.82
C ARG A 183 18.48 4.25 -10.75
N VAL A 184 18.63 2.94 -10.91
CA VAL A 184 18.28 1.98 -9.88
C VAL A 184 19.24 2.12 -8.70
N VAL A 185 18.72 2.44 -7.52
CA VAL A 185 19.49 2.59 -6.28
C VAL A 185 19.27 1.43 -5.32
N GLY A 186 18.15 0.74 -5.45
CA GLY A 186 17.81 -0.43 -4.65
C GLY A 186 16.81 -1.35 -5.33
N VAL A 187 16.78 -2.57 -4.87
CA VAL A 187 15.78 -3.59 -5.23
C VAL A 187 15.27 -4.18 -3.94
N LEU A 188 13.96 -4.13 -3.73
CA LEU A 188 13.34 -4.78 -2.59
C LEU A 188 13.36 -6.31 -2.76
N ASP A 189 13.44 -7.03 -1.65
CA ASP A 189 13.17 -8.46 -1.62
C ASP A 189 11.65 -8.71 -1.67
N GLU A 190 11.25 -9.96 -1.56
CA GLU A 190 9.83 -10.31 -1.50
C GLU A 190 9.17 -9.61 -0.30
N TRP A 191 8.30 -8.67 -0.62
CA TRP A 191 7.60 -7.86 0.37
C TRP A 191 6.11 -7.81 0.01
N VAL A 192 5.35 -8.71 0.61
CA VAL A 192 3.92 -8.87 0.35
C VAL A 192 3.15 -8.58 1.62
N LEU A 193 2.51 -7.42 1.66
CA LEU A 193 1.64 -7.00 2.75
C LEU A 193 0.17 -7.16 2.35
N LYS A 194 -0.58 -7.92 3.14
CA LYS A 194 -2.03 -8.12 2.96
C LYS A 194 -2.72 -8.13 4.33
N PRO A 195 -3.39 -7.05 4.72
CA PRO A 195 -3.59 -5.79 3.98
C PRO A 195 -2.30 -4.94 3.90
N ARG A 196 -2.22 -4.06 2.88
CA ARG A 196 -1.20 -3.00 2.83
C ARG A 196 -1.56 -1.93 3.85
N PHE A 197 -1.12 -2.09 5.07
CA PHE A 197 -1.53 -1.25 6.20
C PHE A 197 -1.14 0.22 6.04
N TYR A 198 -0.09 0.53 5.28
CA TYR A 198 0.32 1.91 5.00
C TYR A 198 -0.54 2.60 3.93
N ASP A 199 -1.39 1.86 3.23
CA ASP A 199 -2.24 2.39 2.17
C ASP A 199 -3.58 1.65 2.07
N VAL A 200 -4.41 1.79 3.08
CA VAL A 200 -5.74 1.14 3.12
C VAL A 200 -6.79 1.88 2.29
N THR A 201 -6.58 3.17 2.03
CA THR A 201 -7.56 4.03 1.34
C THR A 201 -7.62 3.80 -0.15
N THR A 202 -6.53 3.35 -0.77
CA THR A 202 -6.44 3.12 -2.22
C THR A 202 -6.46 1.64 -2.62
N GLY A 203 -6.70 0.76 -1.64
CA GLY A 203 -6.87 -0.67 -1.88
C GLY A 203 -5.93 -1.55 -1.07
N ALA A 204 -6.33 -1.83 0.16
CA ALA A 204 -5.56 -2.64 1.11
C ALA A 204 -5.12 -4.01 0.59
N PHE A 205 -5.87 -4.58 -0.34
CA PHE A 205 -5.65 -5.93 -0.91
C PHE A 205 -5.14 -5.92 -2.35
N ASN A 206 -4.87 -4.72 -2.90
CA ASN A 206 -4.30 -4.61 -4.23
C ASN A 206 -2.86 -5.18 -4.26
N GLU A 207 -2.37 -5.45 -5.46
CA GLU A 207 -0.99 -5.86 -5.66
C GLU A 207 -0.02 -4.76 -5.21
N MET A 208 1.17 -5.18 -4.77
CA MET A 208 2.23 -4.26 -4.35
C MET A 208 2.73 -3.43 -5.53
N GLU A 209 3.39 -2.34 -5.23
CA GLU A 209 3.99 -1.45 -6.21
C GLU A 209 5.15 -2.14 -6.95
N ASP A 210 5.30 -1.80 -8.23
CA ASP A 210 6.40 -2.27 -9.07
C ASP A 210 7.67 -1.43 -8.85
N ALA A 211 7.48 -0.14 -8.51
CA ALA A 211 8.60 0.77 -8.24
C ALA A 211 8.24 1.90 -7.27
N TYR A 212 9.29 2.41 -6.61
CA TYR A 212 9.22 3.50 -5.64
C TYR A 212 10.09 4.67 -6.12
N LEU A 213 9.58 5.89 -5.97
CA LEU A 213 10.20 7.11 -6.48
C LEU A 213 10.18 8.21 -5.40
N PRO A 214 11.15 9.16 -5.42
CA PRO A 214 11.10 10.36 -4.59
C PRO A 214 9.80 11.15 -4.77
N PHE A 215 9.19 11.57 -3.66
CA PHE A 215 7.89 12.25 -3.65
C PHE A 215 7.85 13.51 -4.53
N LYS A 216 8.95 14.26 -4.56
CA LYS A 216 9.10 15.47 -5.37
C LYS A 216 8.88 15.25 -6.88
N LEU A 217 9.08 14.03 -7.36
CA LEU A 217 8.82 13.67 -8.76
C LEU A 217 7.33 13.72 -9.12
N LYS A 218 6.43 13.70 -8.13
CA LYS A 218 5.00 13.94 -8.36
C LYS A 218 4.75 15.26 -9.08
N GLU A 219 5.40 16.31 -8.58
CA GLU A 219 5.30 17.65 -9.15
C GLU A 219 6.16 17.80 -10.41
N THR A 220 7.44 17.42 -10.34
CA THR A 220 8.40 17.73 -11.41
C THR A 220 8.24 16.91 -12.69
N MET A 221 7.57 15.76 -12.59
CA MET A 221 7.22 14.92 -13.74
C MET A 221 5.73 14.95 -14.08
N GLU A 222 4.93 15.65 -13.29
CA GLU A 222 3.47 15.72 -13.47
C GLU A 222 2.82 14.32 -13.52
N LEU A 223 3.30 13.41 -12.66
CA LEU A 223 2.83 12.02 -12.65
C LEU A 223 1.35 11.95 -12.27
N PRO A 224 0.53 11.20 -13.02
CA PRO A 224 -0.91 11.16 -12.84
C PRO A 224 -1.30 10.66 -11.45
N ASN A 225 -2.49 11.02 -10.99
CA ASN A 225 -3.05 10.45 -9.76
C ASN A 225 -3.58 9.05 -10.04
N SER A 226 -3.35 8.16 -9.09
CA SER A 226 -3.95 6.84 -9.04
C SER A 226 -4.54 6.63 -7.65
N GLY A 227 -5.52 5.74 -7.54
CA GLY A 227 -6.23 5.50 -6.29
C GLY A 227 -7.35 6.50 -6.02
N ASN A 228 -7.76 6.57 -4.76
CA ASN A 228 -8.87 7.42 -4.35
C ASN A 228 -8.49 8.91 -4.41
N THR A 229 -9.36 9.71 -4.99
CA THR A 229 -9.21 11.17 -5.06
C THR A 229 -10.58 11.81 -4.84
N ASN A 230 -10.70 12.62 -3.80
CA ASN A 230 -11.93 13.33 -3.46
C ASN A 230 -11.68 14.83 -3.43
N CYS A 231 -12.61 15.62 -3.97
CA CYS A 231 -12.52 17.06 -4.01
C CYS A 231 -13.85 17.65 -3.53
N TRP A 232 -13.86 18.39 -2.43
CA TRP A 232 -15.03 19.15 -2.04
C TRP A 232 -15.17 20.44 -2.88
N LYS A 233 -14.04 20.94 -3.41
CA LYS A 233 -13.98 22.04 -4.35
C LYS A 233 -13.09 21.62 -5.53
N MET A 234 -13.62 21.75 -6.73
CA MET A 234 -12.85 21.47 -7.94
C MET A 234 -11.70 22.46 -8.11
N PRO A 235 -10.58 22.05 -8.71
CA PRO A 235 -9.49 22.96 -9.04
C PRO A 235 -9.95 24.20 -9.79
N GLU A 236 -9.43 25.39 -9.45
CA GLU A 236 -9.84 26.66 -10.07
C GLU A 236 -9.26 26.88 -11.48
N GLY A 237 -8.43 25.96 -11.97
CA GLY A 237 -7.79 26.04 -13.27
C GLY A 237 -7.59 24.68 -13.91
N GLU A 238 -7.01 24.68 -15.09
CA GLU A 238 -6.66 23.45 -15.80
C GLU A 238 -5.21 23.03 -15.53
N GLY A 239 -4.95 21.72 -15.69
CA GLY A 239 -3.63 21.14 -15.63
C GLY A 239 -3.20 20.68 -14.25
N PHE A 240 -2.06 20.01 -14.24
CA PHE A 240 -1.54 19.30 -13.06
C PHE A 240 -1.22 20.24 -11.89
N LYS A 241 -0.66 21.41 -12.16
CA LYS A 241 -0.33 22.39 -11.13
C LYS A 241 -1.58 22.89 -10.38
N SER A 242 -2.68 23.10 -11.09
CA SER A 242 -3.95 23.50 -10.49
C SER A 242 -4.48 22.40 -9.53
N PHE A 243 -4.31 21.14 -9.88
CA PHE A 243 -4.62 20.03 -8.98
C PHE A 243 -3.76 20.06 -7.70
N LEU A 244 -2.44 20.27 -7.81
CA LEU A 244 -1.55 20.28 -6.65
C LEU A 244 -1.86 21.44 -5.66
N THR A 245 -2.45 22.52 -6.14
CA THR A 245 -2.86 23.68 -5.30
C THR A 245 -4.33 23.66 -4.92
N SER A 246 -5.05 22.60 -5.26
CA SER A 246 -6.49 22.45 -5.00
C SER A 246 -6.77 21.83 -3.64
N GLU A 247 -8.03 21.86 -3.26
CA GLU A 247 -8.59 21.19 -2.08
C GLU A 247 -8.90 19.70 -2.31
N CYS A 248 -8.28 19.10 -3.33
CA CYS A 248 -8.44 17.68 -3.59
C CYS A 248 -7.53 16.85 -2.70
N VAL A 249 -8.09 15.86 -2.02
CA VAL A 249 -7.36 14.93 -1.16
C VAL A 249 -7.04 13.64 -1.93
N ASN A 250 -5.75 13.27 -1.96
CA ASN A 250 -5.24 12.07 -2.63
C ASN A 250 -3.95 11.55 -1.97
N PHE A 251 -3.43 12.30 -0.99
CA PHE A 251 -2.12 12.03 -0.39
C PHE A 251 -2.30 11.49 1.02
N GLN A 252 -1.39 10.64 1.43
CA GLN A 252 -1.35 10.10 2.78
C GLN A 252 -0.09 10.59 3.47
N PHE A 253 -0.12 10.65 4.79
CA PHE A 253 1.05 11.08 5.57
C PHE A 253 1.21 10.21 6.81
N TRP A 254 2.42 9.75 7.02
CA TRP A 254 2.78 8.93 8.15
C TRP A 254 3.94 9.55 8.92
N VAL A 255 3.91 9.38 10.21
CA VAL A 255 5.00 9.79 11.12
C VAL A 255 5.39 8.63 12.03
N GLN A 256 6.68 8.57 12.34
CA GLN A 256 7.20 7.73 13.41
C GLN A 256 7.78 8.64 14.49
N LEU A 257 7.35 8.44 15.74
CA LEU A 257 7.82 9.17 16.91
C LEU A 257 8.88 8.35 17.67
N ASP A 258 9.72 9.03 18.44
CA ASP A 258 10.79 8.38 19.23
C ASP A 258 10.25 7.49 20.35
N SER A 259 9.11 7.89 20.96
CA SER A 259 8.38 7.14 21.99
C SER A 259 6.91 7.53 21.95
N ALA A 260 6.03 6.61 22.33
CA ALA A 260 4.63 6.90 22.57
C ALA A 260 4.43 7.64 23.90
#